data_2d64e05ef7bd6ef16bf158f4b67eb8bd
#
_entry.id   2d64e05ef7bd6ef16bf158f4b67eb8bd
#
_cell.length_a   1.000
_cell.length_b   1.000
_cell.length_c   1.000
_cell.angle_alpha   90.00
_cell.angle_beta   90.00
_cell.angle_gamma   90.00
#
_symmetry.space_group_name_H-M   'P 1'
#
loop_
_entity.id
_entity.type
_entity.pdbx_description
1 polymer ?
#
loop_
_entity_poly.entity_id
_entity_poly.type
_entity_poly.pdbx_seq_one_letter_code
_entity_poly.pdbx_strand_id
1 'polypeptide(L)' 'PNVIKAIEEIKSGTIGKVRYAKSWYVNNRPSIGTGKVVPVPDYLDWDLWQGPAPRVPNFKDNYIHYNWHWFWNWGTGEA' A
#
# COMPACT_ATOMS: atom_id res chain seq x y z
N PRO A 1 0.02 19.38 8.97
CA PRO A 1 1.04 20.18 9.62
C PRO A 1 2.24 20.50 8.73
N ASN A 2 3.27 19.68 8.67
CA ASN A 2 4.48 20.05 7.94
C ASN A 2 4.27 20.18 6.43
N VAL A 3 3.47 19.31 5.83
CA VAL A 3 3.18 19.36 4.39
C VAL A 3 2.37 20.60 4.03
N ILE A 4 1.37 20.93 4.84
CA ILE A 4 0.53 22.13 4.64
C ILE A 4 1.40 23.37 4.75
N LYS A 5 2.27 23.45 5.75
CA LYS A 5 3.19 24.56 5.93
C LYS A 5 4.15 24.70 4.74
N ALA A 6 4.68 23.59 4.25
CA ALA A 6 5.57 23.59 3.07
C ALA A 6 4.85 24.13 1.83
N ILE A 7 3.60 23.73 1.61
CA ILE A 7 2.79 24.23 0.48
C ILE A 7 2.54 25.72 0.61
N GLU A 8 2.23 26.21 1.81
CA GLU A 8 2.03 27.62 2.06
C GLU A 8 3.28 28.43 1.76
N GLU A 9 4.44 27.96 2.17
CA GLU A 9 5.71 28.63 1.89
C GLU A 9 6.04 28.66 0.39
N ILE A 10 5.76 27.58 -0.33
CA ILE A 10 5.94 27.51 -1.79
C ILE A 10 5.04 28.55 -2.46
N LYS A 11 3.76 28.63 -2.05
CA LYS A 11 2.79 29.58 -2.61
C LYS A 11 3.15 31.03 -2.28
N SER A 12 3.79 31.28 -1.16
CA SER A 12 4.22 32.63 -0.76
C SER A 12 5.42 33.16 -1.54
N GLY A 13 6.04 32.33 -2.36
CA GLY A 13 7.16 32.75 -3.19
C GLY A 13 8.52 32.60 -2.53
N THR A 14 8.63 31.89 -1.41
CA THR A 14 9.89 31.71 -0.67
C THR A 14 11.00 31.15 -1.56
N ILE A 15 10.64 30.20 -2.44
CA ILE A 15 11.60 29.60 -3.40
C ILE A 15 11.52 30.21 -4.80
N GLY A 16 10.73 31.27 -4.96
CA GLY A 16 10.45 31.87 -6.25
C GLY A 16 9.48 31.06 -7.08
N LYS A 17 9.56 31.21 -8.42
CA LYS A 17 8.70 30.46 -9.34
C LYS A 17 9.08 29.00 -9.35
N VAL A 18 8.11 28.12 -9.14
CA VAL A 18 8.32 26.66 -9.23
C VAL A 18 8.54 26.28 -10.69
N ARG A 19 9.69 25.69 -10.99
CA ARG A 19 10.06 25.25 -12.34
C ARG A 19 10.16 23.75 -12.49
N TYR A 20 10.40 23.05 -11.37
CA TYR A 20 10.64 21.61 -11.39
C TYR A 20 10.30 21.03 -10.02
N ALA A 21 9.68 19.86 -10.01
CA ALA A 21 9.44 19.09 -8.81
C ALA A 21 9.79 17.64 -9.05
N LYS A 22 10.44 16.99 -8.09
CA LYS A 22 10.80 15.58 -8.16
C LYS A 22 10.41 14.89 -6.87
N SER A 23 9.77 13.76 -7.02
CA SER A 23 9.40 12.89 -5.91
C SER A 23 9.86 11.47 -6.22
N TRP A 24 10.26 10.73 -5.19
CA TRP A 24 10.65 9.35 -5.38
C TRP A 24 10.35 8.53 -4.14
N TYR A 25 10.16 7.26 -4.37
CA TYR A 25 10.08 6.25 -3.33
C TYR A 25 10.96 5.07 -3.76
N VAL A 26 11.89 4.68 -2.93
CA VAL A 26 12.80 3.58 -3.21
C VAL A 26 12.86 2.68 -2.00
N ASN A 27 12.58 1.39 -2.22
CA ASN A 27 12.68 0.39 -1.17
C ASN A 27 13.10 -0.94 -1.78
N ASN A 28 14.18 -1.50 -1.28
CA ASN A 28 14.68 -2.79 -1.73
C ASN A 28 14.07 -3.88 -0.84
N ARG A 29 12.99 -4.50 -1.34
CA ARG A 29 12.26 -5.53 -0.60
C ARG A 29 12.56 -6.93 -1.15
N PRO A 30 12.74 -7.93 -0.30
CA PRO A 30 12.82 -9.31 -0.74
C PRO A 30 11.48 -9.83 -1.22
N SER A 31 11.50 -10.97 -1.93
CA SER A 31 10.28 -11.67 -2.27
C SER A 31 9.53 -12.12 -1.02
N ILE A 32 8.21 -12.05 -1.04
CA ILE A 32 7.37 -12.59 0.04
C ILE A 32 7.17 -14.11 -0.08
N GLY A 33 7.70 -14.71 -1.15
CA GLY A 33 7.60 -16.15 -1.38
C GLY A 33 6.19 -16.59 -1.78
N THR A 34 5.99 -17.91 -1.75
CA THR A 34 4.68 -18.53 -1.99
C THR A 34 4.06 -18.90 -0.65
N GLY A 35 2.87 -18.38 -0.37
CA GLY A 35 2.17 -18.66 0.86
C GLY A 35 1.62 -20.09 0.93
N LYS A 36 1.28 -20.52 2.14
CA LYS A 36 0.64 -21.80 2.40
C LYS A 36 -0.82 -21.60 2.72
N VAL A 37 -1.69 -22.48 2.24
CA VAL A 37 -3.09 -22.49 2.63
C VAL A 37 -3.18 -22.83 4.11
N VAL A 38 -3.77 -21.95 4.89
CA VAL A 38 -3.93 -22.12 6.34
C VAL A 38 -5.36 -21.73 6.72
N PRO A 39 -5.85 -22.16 7.90
CA PRO A 39 -7.14 -21.67 8.40
C PRO A 39 -7.17 -20.16 8.57
N VAL A 40 -8.31 -19.54 8.29
CA VAL A 40 -8.51 -18.11 8.52
C VAL A 40 -8.37 -17.83 10.02
N PRO A 41 -7.58 -16.82 10.43
CA PRO A 41 -7.48 -16.46 11.84
C PRO A 41 -8.83 -16.08 12.44
N ASP A 42 -9.06 -16.43 13.69
CA ASP A 42 -10.33 -16.17 14.39
C ASP A 42 -10.71 -14.68 14.41
N TYR A 43 -9.72 -13.81 14.47
CA TYR A 43 -9.94 -12.35 14.52
C TYR A 43 -10.26 -11.73 13.16
N LEU A 44 -10.19 -12.51 12.06
CA LEU A 44 -10.35 -11.99 10.71
C LEU A 44 -11.67 -12.46 10.09
N ASP A 45 -12.51 -11.51 9.69
CA ASP A 45 -13.65 -11.78 8.81
C ASP A 45 -13.14 -11.78 7.37
N TRP A 46 -12.79 -12.96 6.87
CA TRP A 46 -12.14 -13.12 5.57
C TRP A 46 -13.03 -12.64 4.41
N ASP A 47 -14.33 -12.92 4.47
CA ASP A 47 -15.24 -12.47 3.42
C ASP A 47 -15.34 -10.95 3.37
N LEU A 48 -15.52 -10.33 4.52
CA LEU A 48 -15.58 -8.86 4.63
C LEU A 48 -14.27 -8.20 4.25
N TRP A 49 -13.14 -8.81 4.66
CA TRP A 49 -11.81 -8.29 4.38
C TRP A 49 -11.54 -8.19 2.88
N GLN A 50 -12.04 -9.13 2.08
CA GLN A 50 -11.83 -9.12 0.64
C GLN A 50 -12.53 -7.95 -0.07
N GLY A 51 -13.52 -7.34 0.57
CA GLY A 51 -14.23 -6.20 0.02
C GLY A 51 -14.94 -6.52 -1.30
N PRO A 52 -14.90 -5.62 -2.29
CA PRO A 52 -15.55 -5.82 -3.58
C PRO A 52 -14.78 -6.73 -4.54
N ALA A 53 -13.57 -7.17 -4.19
CA ALA A 53 -12.78 -8.02 -5.06
C ALA A 53 -13.44 -9.39 -5.30
N PRO A 54 -13.16 -10.05 -6.43
CA PRO A 54 -13.59 -11.43 -6.63
C PRO A 54 -13.09 -12.32 -5.49
N ARG A 55 -13.94 -13.26 -5.06
CA ARG A 55 -13.62 -14.11 -3.90
C ARG A 55 -12.47 -15.08 -4.20
N VAL A 56 -11.49 -15.09 -3.29
CA VAL A 56 -10.39 -16.04 -3.30
C VAL A 56 -10.79 -17.22 -2.41
N PRO A 57 -10.80 -18.46 -2.93
CA PRO A 57 -11.37 -19.60 -2.19
C PRO A 57 -10.53 -20.01 -0.98
N ASN A 58 -9.21 -19.85 -1.03
CA ASN A 58 -8.30 -20.32 0.01
C ASN A 58 -7.49 -19.18 0.60
N PHE A 59 -7.57 -19.01 1.91
CA PHE A 59 -6.72 -18.08 2.63
C PHE A 59 -5.29 -18.62 2.71
N LYS A 60 -4.31 -17.75 2.48
CA LYS A 60 -2.88 -18.09 2.62
C LYS A 60 -2.23 -17.23 3.68
N ASP A 61 -1.22 -17.77 4.32
CA ASP A 61 -0.52 -17.13 5.44
C ASP A 61 0.24 -15.86 5.08
N ASN A 62 0.50 -15.62 3.79
CA ASN A 62 1.20 -14.42 3.33
C ASN A 62 0.27 -13.32 2.79
N TYR A 63 -1.03 -13.39 3.00
CA TYR A 63 -1.95 -12.31 2.61
C TYR A 63 -1.98 -11.18 3.63
N ILE A 64 -1.94 -11.48 4.88
CA ILE A 64 -1.93 -10.52 5.98
C ILE A 64 -0.61 -10.63 6.77
N HIS A 65 -0.21 -9.57 7.45
CA HIS A 65 -0.96 -8.29 7.57
C HIS A 65 -0.62 -7.30 6.46
N TYR A 66 0.53 -7.18 6.06
CA TYR A 66 1.04 -6.15 5.18
C TYR A 66 1.06 -6.57 3.71
N ASN A 67 1.18 -7.84 3.44
CA ASN A 67 1.54 -8.34 2.11
C ASN A 67 0.41 -8.35 1.08
N TRP A 68 -0.81 -8.04 1.48
CA TRP A 68 -1.97 -8.06 0.59
C TRP A 68 -1.79 -7.17 -0.64
N HIS A 69 -1.10 -6.08 -0.54
CA HIS A 69 -0.97 -5.12 -1.64
C HIS A 69 -0.02 -5.58 -2.74
N TRP A 70 0.70 -6.69 -2.54
CA TRP A 70 1.49 -7.33 -3.58
C TRP A 70 0.67 -8.22 -4.51
N PHE A 71 -0.59 -8.48 -4.17
CA PHE A 71 -1.50 -9.32 -4.95
C PHE A 71 -2.46 -8.46 -5.73
N TRP A 72 -2.57 -8.73 -7.04
CA TRP A 72 -3.47 -7.99 -7.93
C TRP A 72 -4.94 -8.04 -7.49
N ASN A 73 -5.32 -9.05 -6.71
CA ASN A 73 -6.67 -9.18 -6.17
C ASN A 73 -7.09 -7.94 -5.36
N TRP A 74 -6.17 -7.32 -4.62
CA TRP A 74 -6.48 -6.25 -3.67
C TRP A 74 -5.58 -5.02 -3.77
N GLY A 75 -4.54 -5.08 -4.58
CA GLY A 75 -3.59 -4.00 -4.66
C GLY A 75 -2.78 -4.02 -5.95
N THR A 76 -1.96 -3.01 -6.11
CA THR A 76 -1.11 -2.83 -7.30
C THR A 76 0.38 -2.80 -6.94
N GLY A 77 0.71 -3.20 -5.73
CA GLY A 77 2.05 -3.07 -5.20
C GLY A 77 2.33 -1.67 -4.68
N GLU A 78 3.58 -1.33 -4.54
CA GLU A 78 3.98 0.03 -4.20
C GLU A 78 4.16 0.85 -5.48
N ALA A 79 3.54 2.00 -5.49
CA ALA A 79 3.63 2.93 -6.63
C ALA A 79 4.87 3.81 -6.51
#